data_ad7803c88fa16ade36bceac0b10c6ca8
#
_entry.id   ad7803c88fa16ade36bceac0b10c6ca8
#
_cell.length_a   1.000
_cell.length_b   1.000
_cell.length_c   1.000
_cell.angle_alpha   90.00
_cell.angle_beta   90.00
_cell.angle_gamma   90.00
#
_symmetry.space_group_name_H-M   'P 1'
#
loop_
_entity.id
_entity.type
_entity.pdbx_description
1 polymer ?
#
loop_
_entity_poly.entity_id
_entity_poly.type
_entity_poly.pdbx_seq_one_letter_code
_entity_poly.pdbx_strand_id
1 'polypeptide(L)'
;MNKKVLLTVLCLLCAAVPLAAQTAAPENMVQIPAGKFWMGRAYTIYTDSADLVPIDKLDDRPANNIYLDAFYIDKYEVTNADYTKFLQATGGKPPWHWPQGKIEAGKEKLPVYNVNWFEATAYCKWAGKRLPTEAEWEKAARGGLDRNHYAWGDADYIDTSEKYLQAPQGAGRANPDEPIPARLEGTDAMPVGSLKPNGYGLYDMIGNVREWVNDWYDADYYVFMPKRNPQGPETGRYRGVRGGGWQDYSANTIGGPSDNNTVDTRDFSDPDLRATTIGFRCAK
;
A
#
# COMPACT_ATOMS: atom_id res chain seq x y z
N MET A 1 28.07 58.20 -52.02
CA MET A 1 28.38 57.69 -50.69
C MET A 1 27.41 56.59 -50.35
N ASN A 2 27.77 55.31 -50.62
CA ASN A 2 26.92 54.17 -50.43
C ASN A 2 27.26 53.52 -49.07
N LYS A 3 26.34 53.56 -48.12
CA LYS A 3 26.43 52.82 -46.86
C LYS A 3 25.92 51.40 -47.06
N LYS A 4 26.81 50.41 -46.99
CA LYS A 4 26.45 48.97 -46.95
C LYS A 4 26.01 48.67 -45.50
N VAL A 5 24.78 48.21 -45.34
CA VAL A 5 24.26 47.66 -44.07
C VAL A 5 24.60 46.19 -44.06
N LEU A 6 25.40 45.80 -43.09
CA LEU A 6 25.77 44.40 -42.81
C LEU A 6 24.72 43.77 -41.89
N LEU A 7 23.95 42.83 -42.41
CA LEU A 7 22.91 42.10 -41.65
C LEU A 7 23.61 40.87 -41.05
N THR A 8 23.83 40.86 -39.73
CA THR A 8 24.37 39.71 -39.00
C THR A 8 23.18 38.80 -38.66
N VAL A 9 23.15 37.62 -39.29
CA VAL A 9 22.21 36.55 -38.97
C VAL A 9 22.71 35.78 -37.78
N LEU A 10 22.07 35.89 -36.64
CA LEU A 10 22.35 35.12 -35.44
C LEU A 10 21.65 33.75 -35.53
N CYS A 11 22.37 32.70 -35.87
CA CYS A 11 21.87 31.34 -35.82
C CYS A 11 21.74 30.88 -34.34
N LEU A 12 20.53 30.80 -33.81
CA LEU A 12 20.27 30.12 -32.53
C LEU A 12 20.37 28.59 -32.78
N LEU A 13 21.44 27.99 -32.32
CA LEU A 13 21.54 26.54 -32.17
C LEU A 13 20.64 26.11 -31.00
N CYS A 14 19.44 25.63 -31.29
CA CYS A 14 18.65 24.87 -30.35
C CYS A 14 19.31 23.52 -30.10
N ALA A 15 20.04 23.39 -29.01
CA ALA A 15 20.50 22.08 -28.52
C ALA A 15 19.27 21.26 -28.14
N ALA A 16 18.94 20.26 -28.94
CA ALA A 16 17.94 19.25 -28.59
C ALA A 16 18.49 18.44 -27.39
N VAL A 17 17.90 18.64 -26.22
CA VAL A 17 18.15 17.77 -25.06
C VAL A 17 17.60 16.39 -25.44
N PRO A 18 18.40 15.31 -25.40
CA PRO A 18 17.89 13.99 -25.70
C PRO A 18 16.79 13.65 -24.68
N LEU A 19 15.58 13.40 -25.16
CA LEU A 19 14.51 12.84 -24.38
C LEU A 19 14.99 11.47 -23.90
N ALA A 20 15.29 11.34 -22.60
CA ALA A 20 15.70 10.06 -22.05
C ALA A 20 14.62 9.03 -22.42
N ALA A 21 15.03 7.96 -23.07
CA ALA A 21 14.13 6.88 -23.44
C ALA A 21 13.48 6.36 -22.16
N GLN A 22 12.18 6.59 -22.04
CA GLN A 22 11.39 6.11 -20.91
C GLN A 22 11.33 4.58 -21.07
N THR A 23 12.13 3.87 -20.29
CA THR A 23 12.08 2.41 -20.26
C THR A 23 10.66 2.00 -19.89
N ALA A 24 10.06 1.12 -20.69
CA ALA A 24 8.71 0.61 -20.40
C ALA A 24 8.65 0.09 -18.95
N ALA A 25 7.53 0.36 -18.29
CA ALA A 25 7.32 -0.17 -16.93
C ALA A 25 7.48 -1.70 -16.96
N PRO A 26 8.09 -2.30 -15.92
CA PRO A 26 8.14 -3.75 -15.81
C PRO A 26 6.71 -4.32 -15.85
N GLU A 27 6.57 -5.51 -16.40
CA GLU A 27 5.27 -6.16 -16.52
C GLU A 27 4.57 -6.25 -15.15
N ASN A 28 3.28 -5.91 -15.12
CA ASN A 28 2.45 -5.89 -13.91
C ASN A 28 2.93 -4.97 -12.78
N MET A 29 3.74 -3.96 -13.08
CA MET A 29 4.13 -2.93 -12.12
C MET A 29 3.59 -1.57 -12.53
N VAL A 30 3.37 -0.71 -11.54
CA VAL A 30 2.97 0.69 -11.71
C VAL A 30 4.12 1.58 -11.26
N GLN A 31 4.45 2.60 -12.06
CA GLN A 31 5.40 3.63 -11.63
C GLN A 31 4.72 4.64 -10.72
N ILE A 32 5.24 4.78 -9.51
CA ILE A 32 4.83 5.82 -8.58
C ILE A 32 5.78 7.00 -8.79
N PRO A 33 5.25 8.20 -9.11
CA PRO A 33 6.10 9.35 -9.43
C PRO A 33 6.88 9.85 -8.21
N ALA A 34 8.06 10.38 -8.45
CA ALA A 34 8.82 11.08 -7.42
C ALA A 34 8.02 12.30 -6.93
N GLY A 35 8.18 12.64 -5.65
CA GLY A 35 7.55 13.83 -5.10
C GLY A 35 7.21 13.71 -3.63
N LYS A 36 6.74 14.82 -3.08
CA LYS A 36 6.29 14.91 -1.70
C LYS A 36 4.89 14.34 -1.55
N PHE A 37 4.61 13.80 -0.37
CA PHE A 37 3.27 13.44 0.09
C PHE A 37 3.22 13.50 1.62
N TRP A 38 2.03 13.54 2.18
CA TRP A 38 1.82 13.43 3.60
C TRP A 38 1.70 11.97 4.00
N MET A 39 2.67 11.47 4.77
CA MET A 39 2.69 10.15 5.38
C MET A 39 2.17 10.24 6.81
N GLY A 40 1.33 9.29 7.18
CA GLY A 40 0.69 9.24 8.48
C GLY A 40 -0.65 9.97 8.54
N ARG A 41 -1.29 9.90 9.70
CA ARG A 41 -2.62 10.44 9.92
C ARG A 41 -2.59 11.97 10.04
N ALA A 42 -3.20 12.64 9.06
CA ALA A 42 -3.26 14.10 8.98
C ALA A 42 -4.61 14.68 9.45
N TYR A 43 -5.51 13.85 9.94
CA TYR A 43 -6.86 14.22 10.39
C TYR A 43 -7.09 13.71 11.81
N THR A 44 -8.08 14.31 12.49
CA THR A 44 -8.51 13.87 13.82
C THR A 44 -9.77 13.04 13.65
N ILE A 45 -9.78 11.79 14.13
CA ILE A 45 -10.98 10.99 14.22
C ILE A 45 -11.72 11.42 15.51
N TYR A 46 -13.04 11.46 15.46
CA TYR A 46 -13.85 11.86 16.62
C TYR A 46 -13.68 10.90 17.81
N THR A 47 -13.32 9.66 17.54
CA THR A 47 -12.97 8.65 18.55
C THR A 47 -11.59 8.85 19.18
N ASP A 48 -10.79 9.81 18.69
CA ASP A 48 -9.51 10.22 19.31
C ASP A 48 -9.71 11.03 20.62
N SER A 49 -10.97 11.27 21.04
CA SER A 49 -11.23 11.80 22.37
C SER A 49 -10.71 10.81 23.41
N ALA A 50 -9.72 11.24 24.05
CA ALA A 50 -8.77 10.77 25.07
C ALA A 50 -8.97 9.41 25.79
N ASP A 51 -10.16 8.83 25.76
CA ASP A 51 -10.49 7.69 26.63
C ASP A 51 -10.83 6.39 25.87
N LEU A 52 -10.90 6.41 24.54
CA LEU A 52 -11.39 5.29 23.76
C LEU A 52 -10.41 4.70 22.74
N VAL A 53 -9.32 5.39 22.41
CA VAL A 53 -8.28 4.88 21.52
C VAL A 53 -7.09 4.43 22.34
N PRO A 54 -6.69 3.15 22.28
CA PRO A 54 -5.46 2.70 22.91
C PRO A 54 -4.27 3.55 22.43
N ILE A 55 -3.39 3.96 23.34
CA ILE A 55 -2.22 4.81 23.03
C ILE A 55 -1.32 4.18 21.95
N ASP A 56 -1.31 2.86 21.85
CA ASP A 56 -0.61 2.08 20.83
C ASP A 56 -1.17 2.26 19.40
N LYS A 57 -2.37 2.85 19.28
CA LYS A 57 -2.99 3.19 17.97
C LYS A 57 -2.70 4.62 17.51
N LEU A 58 -1.79 5.33 18.16
CA LEU A 58 -1.33 6.66 17.75
C LEU A 58 0.04 6.63 17.03
N ASP A 59 0.49 5.47 16.66
CA ASP A 59 1.77 5.20 16.01
C ASP A 59 1.86 5.69 14.55
N ASP A 60 0.73 6.10 13.98
CA ASP A 60 0.60 6.74 12.67
C ASP A 60 0.76 8.28 12.71
N ARG A 61 1.21 8.84 13.84
CA ARG A 61 1.40 10.28 14.08
C ARG A 61 2.82 10.62 14.53
N PRO A 62 3.26 11.89 14.31
CA PRO A 62 2.58 12.94 13.55
C PRO A 62 2.61 12.69 12.05
N ALA A 63 1.66 13.25 11.30
CA ALA A 63 1.75 13.26 9.85
C ALA A 63 3.00 14.03 9.39
N ASN A 64 3.70 13.48 8.41
CA ASN A 64 4.97 13.99 7.92
C ASN A 64 4.94 14.26 6.42
N ASN A 65 5.25 15.49 6.01
CA ASN A 65 5.46 15.79 4.60
C ASN A 65 6.85 15.30 4.18
N ILE A 66 6.91 14.13 3.54
CA ILE A 66 8.15 13.49 3.12
C ILE A 66 8.28 13.42 1.61
N TYR A 67 9.48 13.21 1.11
CA TYR A 67 9.78 13.06 -0.30
C TYR A 67 10.25 11.63 -0.60
N LEU A 68 9.68 11.02 -1.63
CA LEU A 68 10.18 9.77 -2.21
C LEU A 68 10.66 9.98 -3.64
N ASP A 69 11.74 9.32 -4.01
CA ASP A 69 12.15 9.16 -5.40
C ASP A 69 11.10 8.29 -6.14
N ALA A 70 11.12 8.29 -7.46
CA ALA A 70 10.23 7.43 -8.24
C ALA A 70 10.62 5.96 -8.05
N PHE A 71 9.63 5.09 -7.97
CA PHE A 71 9.81 3.65 -7.84
C PHE A 71 8.71 2.91 -8.60
N TYR A 72 8.87 1.62 -8.78
CA TYR A 72 7.83 0.74 -9.28
C TYR A 72 7.29 -0.14 -8.16
N ILE A 73 5.99 -0.43 -8.19
CA ILE A 73 5.34 -1.35 -7.25
C ILE A 73 4.41 -2.29 -8.02
N ASP A 74 4.28 -3.53 -7.57
CA ASP A 74 3.38 -4.51 -8.17
C ASP A 74 1.93 -3.99 -8.14
N LYS A 75 1.27 -4.13 -9.27
CA LYS A 75 -0.13 -3.72 -9.45
C LYS A 75 -1.09 -4.48 -8.54
N TYR A 76 -0.75 -5.71 -8.24
CA TYR A 76 -1.51 -6.65 -7.44
C TYR A 76 -0.62 -7.23 -6.33
N GLU A 77 -1.24 -7.83 -5.33
CA GLU A 77 -0.57 -8.74 -4.41
C GLU A 77 0.02 -9.94 -5.18
N VAL A 78 1.06 -10.55 -4.67
CA VAL A 78 1.64 -11.77 -5.26
C VAL A 78 0.63 -12.91 -5.18
N THR A 79 0.33 -13.52 -6.33
CA THR A 79 -0.66 -14.60 -6.41
C THR A 79 -0.08 -15.97 -6.02
N ASN A 80 -0.97 -16.89 -5.67
CA ASN A 80 -0.61 -18.29 -5.47
C ASN A 80 0.10 -18.89 -6.69
N ALA A 81 -0.36 -18.54 -7.91
CA ALA A 81 0.26 -19.00 -9.15
C ALA A 81 1.70 -18.48 -9.30
N ASP A 82 1.95 -17.21 -9.00
CA ASP A 82 3.29 -16.64 -9.11
C ASP A 82 4.22 -17.19 -8.02
N TYR A 83 3.71 -17.36 -6.80
CA TYR A 83 4.47 -17.97 -5.73
C TYR A 83 4.83 -19.43 -6.02
N THR A 84 3.98 -20.18 -6.72
CA THR A 84 4.28 -21.54 -7.18
C THR A 84 5.50 -21.58 -8.11
N LYS A 85 5.62 -20.61 -9.04
CA LYS A 85 6.79 -20.51 -9.93
C LYS A 85 8.10 -20.34 -9.13
N PHE A 86 8.04 -19.49 -8.10
CA PHE A 86 9.16 -19.31 -7.18
C PHE A 86 9.54 -20.60 -6.45
N LEU A 87 8.55 -21.32 -5.88
CA LEU A 87 8.80 -22.57 -5.20
C LEU A 87 9.43 -23.63 -6.13
N GLN A 88 8.93 -23.74 -7.36
CA GLN A 88 9.48 -24.64 -8.37
C GLN A 88 10.93 -24.31 -8.75
N ALA A 89 11.24 -23.01 -8.84
CA ALA A 89 12.59 -22.55 -9.20
C ALA A 89 13.61 -22.68 -8.06
N THR A 90 13.16 -22.63 -6.80
CA THR A 90 14.06 -22.56 -5.63
C THR A 90 14.03 -23.78 -4.73
N GLY A 91 13.07 -24.67 -4.89
CA GLY A 91 12.84 -25.79 -3.98
C GLY A 91 12.33 -25.36 -2.59
N GLY A 92 11.74 -24.17 -2.48
CA GLY A 92 11.17 -23.63 -1.26
C GLY A 92 10.01 -24.46 -0.71
N LYS A 93 9.65 -24.21 0.56
CA LYS A 93 8.51 -24.87 1.19
C LYS A 93 7.21 -24.16 0.84
N PRO A 94 6.16 -24.87 0.42
CA PRO A 94 4.86 -24.27 0.16
C PRO A 94 4.21 -23.77 1.46
N PRO A 95 3.28 -22.79 1.38
CA PRO A 95 2.42 -22.41 2.49
C PRO A 95 1.73 -23.65 3.08
N TRP A 96 1.71 -23.73 4.42
CA TRP A 96 1.24 -24.93 5.12
C TRP A 96 -0.23 -25.29 4.86
N HIS A 97 -1.05 -24.31 4.49
CA HIS A 97 -2.47 -24.53 4.20
C HIS A 97 -2.74 -25.07 2.79
N TRP A 98 -1.72 -25.16 1.93
CA TRP A 98 -1.90 -25.75 0.61
C TRP A 98 -1.99 -27.28 0.71
N PRO A 99 -3.09 -27.91 0.28
CA PRO A 99 -3.25 -29.35 0.37
C PRO A 99 -2.10 -30.09 -0.34
N GLN A 100 -1.38 -30.94 0.40
CA GLN A 100 -0.21 -31.67 -0.13
C GLN A 100 0.85 -30.76 -0.79
N GLY A 101 0.96 -29.51 -0.34
CA GLY A 101 1.89 -28.52 -0.87
C GLY A 101 1.55 -27.99 -2.25
N LYS A 102 0.31 -28.11 -2.70
CA LYS A 102 -0.17 -27.62 -4.00
C LYS A 102 -1.33 -26.64 -3.83
N ILE A 103 -1.45 -25.70 -4.76
CA ILE A 103 -2.60 -24.81 -4.82
C ILE A 103 -3.86 -25.66 -5.02
N GLU A 104 -4.91 -25.35 -4.30
CA GLU A 104 -6.23 -25.87 -4.56
C GLU A 104 -6.76 -25.31 -5.89
N ALA A 105 -7.42 -26.14 -6.68
CA ALA A 105 -7.95 -25.78 -8.00
C ALA A 105 -8.91 -24.57 -7.88
N GLY A 106 -8.71 -23.55 -8.72
CA GLY A 106 -9.49 -22.31 -8.72
C GLY A 106 -8.94 -21.22 -7.79
N LYS A 107 -7.89 -21.51 -7.00
CA LYS A 107 -7.25 -20.54 -6.09
C LYS A 107 -5.95 -19.93 -6.65
N GLU A 108 -5.66 -20.11 -7.91
CA GLU A 108 -4.43 -19.65 -8.56
C GLU A 108 -4.28 -18.12 -8.52
N LYS A 109 -5.40 -17.40 -8.64
CA LYS A 109 -5.47 -15.93 -8.64
C LYS A 109 -5.67 -15.31 -7.26
N LEU A 110 -5.82 -16.11 -6.21
CA LEU A 110 -5.85 -15.56 -4.85
C LEU A 110 -4.46 -15.06 -4.48
N PRO A 111 -4.34 -14.03 -3.62
CA PRO A 111 -3.06 -13.64 -3.07
C PRO A 111 -2.47 -14.80 -2.27
N VAL A 112 -1.16 -14.93 -2.29
CA VAL A 112 -0.47 -15.85 -1.39
C VAL A 112 -0.47 -15.27 0.02
N TYR A 113 -0.82 -16.08 1.00
CA TYR A 113 -0.74 -15.77 2.43
C TYR A 113 -0.16 -16.98 3.20
N ASN A 114 -0.04 -16.88 4.52
CA ASN A 114 0.71 -17.83 5.32
C ASN A 114 2.19 -17.96 4.90
N VAL A 115 2.76 -16.84 4.52
CA VAL A 115 4.18 -16.66 4.25
C VAL A 115 4.75 -15.65 5.26
N ASN A 116 5.93 -15.92 5.79
CA ASN A 116 6.59 -15.02 6.69
C ASN A 116 7.38 -13.94 5.95
N TRP A 117 7.91 -12.96 6.66
CA TRP A 117 8.64 -11.84 6.07
C TRP A 117 9.87 -12.28 5.26
N PHE A 118 10.60 -13.30 5.73
CA PHE A 118 11.78 -13.82 5.05
C PHE A 118 11.42 -14.50 3.72
N GLU A 119 10.32 -15.24 3.69
CA GLU A 119 9.79 -15.89 2.49
C GLU A 119 9.29 -14.86 1.47
N ALA A 120 8.59 -13.82 1.91
CA ALA A 120 8.17 -12.71 1.08
C ALA A 120 9.38 -11.96 0.48
N THR A 121 10.39 -11.68 1.31
CA THR A 121 11.65 -11.05 0.86
C THR A 121 12.39 -11.93 -0.14
N ALA A 122 12.46 -13.24 0.10
CA ALA A 122 13.13 -14.18 -0.80
C ALA A 122 12.42 -14.25 -2.17
N TYR A 123 11.09 -14.24 -2.18
CA TYR A 123 10.32 -14.18 -3.42
C TYR A 123 10.61 -12.89 -4.20
N CYS A 124 10.49 -11.72 -3.55
CA CYS A 124 10.74 -10.45 -4.24
C CYS A 124 12.17 -10.40 -4.80
N LYS A 125 13.16 -10.86 -4.04
CA LYS A 125 14.55 -10.93 -4.51
C LYS A 125 14.73 -11.88 -5.70
N TRP A 126 14.08 -13.05 -5.69
CA TRP A 126 14.08 -13.99 -6.82
C TRP A 126 13.49 -13.35 -8.07
N ALA A 127 12.41 -12.56 -7.92
CA ALA A 127 11.76 -11.83 -9.00
C ALA A 127 12.55 -10.57 -9.46
N GLY A 128 13.75 -10.30 -8.93
CA GLY A 128 14.54 -9.11 -9.24
C GLY A 128 13.94 -7.82 -8.66
N LYS A 129 13.23 -7.94 -7.54
CA LYS A 129 12.49 -6.92 -6.83
C LYS A 129 12.87 -6.92 -5.33
N ARG A 130 12.20 -6.12 -4.53
CA ARG A 130 12.27 -6.07 -3.06
C ARG A 130 10.89 -5.85 -2.46
N LEU A 131 10.72 -6.01 -1.17
CA LEU A 131 9.54 -5.48 -0.50
C LEU A 131 9.53 -3.95 -0.59
N PRO A 132 8.35 -3.30 -0.66
CA PRO A 132 8.25 -1.85 -0.55
C PRO A 132 8.65 -1.41 0.86
N THR A 133 9.19 -0.20 1.01
CA THR A 133 9.24 0.43 2.32
C THR A 133 7.83 0.80 2.76
N GLU A 134 7.62 1.00 4.06
CA GLU A 134 6.34 1.44 4.61
C GLU A 134 5.89 2.76 3.96
N ALA A 135 6.81 3.69 3.74
CA ALA A 135 6.54 4.96 3.08
C ALA A 135 6.17 4.81 1.60
N GLU A 136 6.83 3.90 0.87
CA GLU A 136 6.50 3.59 -0.52
C GLU A 136 5.11 2.96 -0.61
N TRP A 137 4.82 2.01 0.27
CA TRP A 137 3.53 1.36 0.34
C TRP A 137 2.41 2.39 0.58
N GLU A 138 2.56 3.28 1.57
CA GLU A 138 1.55 4.28 1.90
C GLU A 138 1.35 5.28 0.76
N LYS A 139 2.42 5.80 0.14
CA LYS A 139 2.30 6.68 -1.03
C LYS A 139 1.56 6.01 -2.17
N ALA A 140 1.86 4.74 -2.43
CA ALA A 140 1.19 3.93 -3.44
C ALA A 140 -0.30 3.73 -3.11
N ALA A 141 -0.62 3.40 -1.85
CA ALA A 141 -1.99 3.21 -1.38
C ALA A 141 -2.84 4.47 -1.50
N ARG A 142 -2.28 5.65 -1.22
CA ARG A 142 -2.98 6.93 -1.36
C ARG A 142 -3.41 7.26 -2.79
N GLY A 143 -2.84 6.60 -3.81
CA GLY A 143 -3.29 6.77 -5.19
C GLY A 143 -3.18 8.19 -5.75
N GLY A 144 -2.33 9.04 -5.17
CA GLY A 144 -2.19 10.47 -5.52
C GLY A 144 -3.12 11.40 -4.75
N LEU A 145 -3.97 10.89 -3.85
CA LEU A 145 -4.81 11.68 -2.98
C LEU A 145 -4.00 12.24 -1.80
N ASP A 146 -4.28 13.48 -1.43
CA ASP A 146 -3.60 14.16 -0.34
C ASP A 146 -4.39 14.03 0.96
N ARG A 147 -3.79 13.42 1.99
CA ARG A 147 -4.33 13.32 3.36
C ARG A 147 -5.70 12.64 3.50
N ASN A 148 -6.11 11.83 2.54
CA ASN A 148 -7.34 11.06 2.59
C ASN A 148 -7.18 9.80 3.45
N HIS A 149 -8.29 9.30 4.01
CA HIS A 149 -8.34 8.08 4.82
C HIS A 149 -8.18 6.81 3.96
N TYR A 150 -8.86 6.80 2.81
CA TYR A 150 -8.99 5.61 1.99
C TYR A 150 -8.30 5.77 0.63
N ALA A 151 -7.93 4.63 0.05
CA ALA A 151 -7.31 4.57 -1.27
C ALA A 151 -8.21 5.10 -2.41
N TRP A 152 -9.51 5.17 -2.19
CA TRP A 152 -10.53 5.70 -3.12
C TRP A 152 -11.00 7.11 -2.77
N GLY A 153 -10.48 7.73 -1.71
CA GLY A 153 -10.85 9.05 -1.23
C GLY A 153 -11.83 9.04 -0.06
N ASP A 154 -12.14 10.21 0.46
CA ASP A 154 -13.02 10.40 1.63
C ASP A 154 -14.46 10.73 1.24
N ALA A 155 -14.82 10.64 -0.05
CA ALA A 155 -16.17 10.99 -0.51
C ALA A 155 -17.27 10.16 0.18
N ASP A 156 -16.90 8.98 0.69
CA ASP A 156 -17.76 8.07 1.43
C ASP A 156 -17.58 8.19 2.96
N TYR A 157 -16.62 9.00 3.41
CA TYR A 157 -16.46 9.35 4.81
C TYR A 157 -17.37 10.53 5.12
N ILE A 158 -18.56 10.24 5.58
CA ILE A 158 -19.46 11.26 6.12
C ILE A 158 -18.85 11.70 7.44
N ASP A 159 -18.61 13.00 7.60
CA ASP A 159 -18.40 13.62 8.91
C ASP A 159 -19.61 13.29 9.79
N THR A 160 -19.45 12.27 10.62
CA THR A 160 -20.55 11.51 11.22
C THR A 160 -20.77 11.85 12.68
N SER A 161 -20.20 12.95 13.17
CA SER A 161 -20.41 13.33 14.55
C SER A 161 -21.90 13.35 14.98
N GLU A 162 -22.80 13.65 14.07
CA GLU A 162 -24.25 13.56 14.34
C GLU A 162 -24.97 12.43 13.56
N LYS A 163 -24.50 12.06 12.37
CA LYS A 163 -25.15 11.04 11.54
C LYS A 163 -24.80 9.61 11.91
N TYR A 164 -23.62 9.39 12.53
CA TYR A 164 -23.17 8.04 12.91
C TYR A 164 -24.05 7.39 13.97
N LEU A 165 -24.62 8.18 14.88
CA LEU A 165 -25.54 7.69 15.91
C LEU A 165 -26.92 7.33 15.36
N GLN A 166 -27.24 7.70 14.12
CA GLN A 166 -28.55 7.50 13.49
C GLN A 166 -28.50 6.66 12.21
N ALA A 167 -27.32 6.32 11.71
CA ALA A 167 -27.18 5.55 10.49
C ALA A 167 -27.22 4.05 10.75
N PRO A 168 -27.85 3.26 9.86
CA PRO A 168 -27.74 1.81 9.90
C PRO A 168 -26.28 1.38 9.80
N GLN A 169 -25.90 0.28 10.47
CA GLN A 169 -24.57 -0.28 10.41
C GLN A 169 -24.10 -0.41 8.93
N GLY A 170 -22.96 0.19 8.61
CA GLY A 170 -22.42 0.23 7.25
C GLY A 170 -22.64 1.53 6.47
N ALA A 171 -23.15 2.58 7.09
CA ALA A 171 -23.55 3.83 6.43
C ALA A 171 -22.44 4.89 6.37
N GLY A 172 -21.25 4.54 6.10
CA GLY A 172 -20.17 5.47 5.72
C GLY A 172 -20.04 5.65 4.21
N ARG A 173 -21.13 5.51 3.42
CA ARG A 173 -21.09 5.57 1.96
C ARG A 173 -21.96 6.68 1.43
N ALA A 174 -21.44 7.44 0.47
CA ALA A 174 -22.26 8.39 -0.30
C ALA A 174 -23.36 7.66 -1.10
N ASN A 175 -23.11 6.41 -1.48
CA ASN A 175 -24.08 5.49 -2.08
C ASN A 175 -24.04 4.15 -1.33
N PRO A 176 -25.07 3.84 -0.49
CA PRO A 176 -25.13 2.59 0.26
C PRO A 176 -25.20 1.34 -0.64
N ASP A 177 -25.60 1.48 -1.90
CA ASP A 177 -25.70 0.38 -2.86
C ASP A 177 -24.37 0.13 -3.61
N GLU A 178 -23.39 1.02 -3.48
CA GLU A 178 -22.07 0.81 -4.08
C GLU A 178 -21.17 0.02 -3.11
N PRO A 179 -20.62 -1.14 -3.53
CA PRO A 179 -19.75 -1.93 -2.68
C PRO A 179 -18.47 -1.17 -2.32
N ILE A 180 -18.04 -1.26 -1.06
CA ILE A 180 -16.72 -0.75 -0.65
C ILE A 180 -15.66 -1.41 -1.52
N PRO A 181 -14.72 -0.65 -2.13
CA PRO A 181 -13.66 -1.22 -2.95
C PRO A 181 -12.54 -1.85 -2.09
N ALA A 182 -12.92 -2.61 -1.06
CA ALA A 182 -12.03 -3.32 -0.16
C ALA A 182 -12.67 -4.62 0.32
N ARG A 183 -11.87 -5.69 0.43
CA ARG A 183 -12.27 -6.97 1.00
C ARG A 183 -11.86 -7.02 2.47
N LEU A 184 -12.76 -6.65 3.37
CA LEU A 184 -12.51 -6.59 4.81
C LEU A 184 -13.19 -7.72 5.59
N GLU A 185 -14.12 -8.44 4.96
CA GLU A 185 -14.83 -9.55 5.59
C GLU A 185 -15.00 -10.72 4.62
N GLY A 186 -15.10 -11.93 5.16
CA GLY A 186 -15.34 -13.14 4.40
C GLY A 186 -14.71 -14.36 5.04
N THR A 187 -14.75 -15.47 4.31
CA THR A 187 -14.17 -16.75 4.72
C THR A 187 -12.83 -17.04 4.05
N ASP A 188 -12.44 -16.22 3.07
CA ASP A 188 -11.17 -16.31 2.34
C ASP A 188 -10.92 -14.99 1.58
N ALA A 189 -9.69 -14.80 1.11
CA ALA A 189 -9.33 -13.72 0.19
C ALA A 189 -10.10 -13.84 -1.14
N MET A 190 -10.13 -12.75 -1.90
CA MET A 190 -10.66 -12.71 -3.26
C MET A 190 -9.52 -12.79 -4.30
N PRO A 191 -9.81 -13.20 -5.55
CA PRO A 191 -8.85 -13.06 -6.64
C PRO A 191 -8.35 -11.63 -6.75
N VAL A 192 -7.04 -11.44 -6.87
CA VAL A 192 -6.43 -10.11 -6.96
C VAL A 192 -7.04 -9.31 -8.12
N GLY A 193 -7.24 -8.00 -7.92
CA GLY A 193 -7.82 -7.14 -8.94
C GLY A 193 -9.33 -7.27 -9.12
N SER A 194 -10.03 -7.91 -8.18
CA SER A 194 -11.50 -8.07 -8.24
C SER A 194 -12.25 -6.77 -7.95
N LEU A 195 -11.61 -5.80 -7.31
CA LEU A 195 -12.20 -4.53 -6.91
C LEU A 195 -11.68 -3.37 -7.77
N LYS A 196 -12.18 -2.14 -7.55
CA LYS A 196 -11.72 -0.97 -8.29
C LYS A 196 -10.29 -0.57 -7.87
N PRO A 197 -9.42 -0.18 -8.81
CA PRO A 197 -8.11 0.33 -8.46
C PRO A 197 -8.16 1.73 -7.89
N ASN A 198 -7.10 2.12 -7.18
CA ASN A 198 -6.89 3.50 -6.76
C ASN A 198 -6.43 4.42 -7.92
N GLY A 199 -6.17 5.69 -7.66
CA GLY A 199 -5.79 6.69 -8.65
C GLY A 199 -4.47 6.42 -9.39
N TYR A 200 -3.60 5.56 -8.85
CA TYR A 200 -2.40 5.08 -9.55
C TYR A 200 -2.64 3.78 -10.33
N GLY A 201 -3.83 3.20 -10.26
CA GLY A 201 -4.16 1.93 -10.92
C GLY A 201 -3.69 0.70 -10.13
N LEU A 202 -3.47 0.84 -8.82
CA LEU A 202 -3.14 -0.26 -7.91
C LEU A 202 -4.41 -0.83 -7.30
N TYR A 203 -4.45 -2.14 -7.18
CA TYR A 203 -5.59 -2.88 -6.64
C TYR A 203 -5.30 -3.37 -5.22
N ASP A 204 -6.36 -3.58 -4.47
CA ASP A 204 -6.36 -4.28 -3.18
C ASP A 204 -5.42 -3.64 -2.14
N MET A 205 -5.22 -2.30 -2.23
CA MET A 205 -4.38 -1.57 -1.28
C MET A 205 -4.99 -1.46 0.12
N ILE A 206 -6.28 -1.75 0.25
CA ILE A 206 -6.99 -1.87 1.53
C ILE A 206 -7.85 -3.13 1.46
N GLY A 207 -7.69 -4.00 2.45
CA GLY A 207 -8.38 -5.29 2.51
C GLY A 207 -7.69 -6.38 1.71
N ASN A 208 -8.40 -7.46 1.43
CA ASN A 208 -7.92 -8.69 0.84
C ASN A 208 -6.89 -9.40 1.73
N VAL A 209 -5.60 -9.10 1.60
CA VAL A 209 -4.60 -9.52 2.60
C VAL A 209 -3.77 -8.34 3.08
N ARG A 210 -3.37 -8.36 4.34
CA ARG A 210 -2.36 -7.44 4.86
C ARG A 210 -1.04 -7.70 4.16
N GLU A 211 -0.19 -6.70 4.05
CA GLU A 211 1.03 -6.80 3.27
C GLU A 211 2.28 -6.51 4.09
N TRP A 212 3.25 -7.44 4.03
CA TRP A 212 4.57 -7.20 4.56
C TRP A 212 5.25 -6.02 3.88
N VAL A 213 5.84 -5.12 4.66
CA VAL A 213 6.76 -4.09 4.18
C VAL A 213 8.18 -4.37 4.64
N ASN A 214 9.16 -3.68 4.05
CA ASN A 214 10.57 -3.90 4.35
C ASN A 214 10.98 -3.45 5.75
N ASP A 215 10.30 -2.45 6.29
CA ASP A 215 10.69 -1.71 7.47
C ASP A 215 10.59 -2.54 8.74
N TRP A 216 11.55 -2.36 9.66
CA TRP A 216 11.33 -2.68 11.04
C TRP A 216 10.26 -1.73 11.60
N TYR A 217 9.42 -2.24 12.48
CA TYR A 217 8.39 -1.45 13.13
C TYR A 217 8.90 -0.83 14.42
N ASP A 218 8.59 0.46 14.58
CA ASP A 218 8.75 1.22 15.81
C ASP A 218 7.57 2.20 15.89
N ALA A 219 6.86 2.22 17.02
CA ALA A 219 5.68 3.06 17.21
C ALA A 219 6.03 4.57 17.17
N ASP A 220 7.22 4.94 17.59
CA ASP A 220 7.67 6.33 17.64
C ASP A 220 8.39 6.78 16.36
N TYR A 221 8.57 5.90 15.37
CA TYR A 221 9.37 6.19 14.18
C TYR A 221 8.94 7.47 13.46
N TYR A 222 7.64 7.76 13.39
CA TYR A 222 7.11 8.95 12.70
C TYR A 222 7.54 10.27 13.37
N VAL A 223 7.92 10.25 14.65
CA VAL A 223 8.40 11.43 15.38
C VAL A 223 9.77 11.90 14.86
N PHE A 224 10.63 10.96 14.44
CA PHE A 224 12.03 11.25 14.07
C PHE A 224 12.45 10.77 12.68
N MET A 225 11.51 10.24 11.88
CA MET A 225 11.82 9.69 10.56
C MET A 225 12.47 10.71 9.61
N PRO A 226 13.40 10.29 8.73
CA PRO A 226 13.98 11.13 7.70
C PRO A 226 12.91 11.67 6.75
N LYS A 227 13.08 12.92 6.30
CA LYS A 227 12.12 13.56 5.37
C LYS A 227 12.32 13.16 3.91
N ARG A 228 13.33 12.35 3.61
CA ARG A 228 13.59 11.84 2.26
C ARG A 228 13.86 10.34 2.30
N ASN A 229 13.09 9.59 1.52
CA ASN A 229 13.20 8.15 1.34
C ASN A 229 13.38 7.38 2.68
N PRO A 230 12.51 7.55 3.68
CA PRO A 230 12.62 6.82 4.94
C PRO A 230 12.58 5.32 4.68
N GLN A 231 13.41 4.57 5.41
CA GLN A 231 13.61 3.13 5.25
C GLN A 231 13.19 2.33 6.49
N GLY A 232 12.53 2.98 7.44
CA GLY A 232 12.26 2.41 8.76
C GLY A 232 13.47 2.50 9.70
N PRO A 233 13.31 2.05 10.94
CA PRO A 233 14.41 1.88 11.90
C PRO A 233 15.48 0.90 11.38
N GLU A 234 16.73 1.07 11.82
CA GLU A 234 17.83 0.18 11.42
C GLU A 234 17.64 -1.25 11.98
N THR A 235 17.05 -1.34 13.17
CA THR A 235 16.78 -2.60 13.86
C THR A 235 15.41 -2.57 14.51
N GLY A 236 14.85 -3.72 14.82
CA GLY A 236 13.58 -3.85 15.50
C GLY A 236 13.28 -5.30 15.88
N ARG A 237 12.17 -5.51 16.56
CA ARG A 237 11.65 -6.84 16.90
C ARG A 237 10.62 -7.30 15.87
N TYR A 238 9.80 -6.39 15.38
CA TYR A 238 8.69 -6.65 14.47
C TYR A 238 8.91 -6.02 13.11
N ARG A 239 8.30 -6.56 12.09
CA ARG A 239 8.22 -5.96 10.74
C ARG A 239 6.88 -5.28 10.55
N GLY A 240 6.89 -4.15 9.81
CA GLY A 240 5.67 -3.45 9.45
C GLY A 240 4.76 -4.30 8.56
N VAL A 241 3.46 -4.14 8.76
CA VAL A 241 2.38 -4.76 7.99
C VAL A 241 1.36 -3.67 7.68
N ARG A 242 0.78 -3.67 6.49
CA ARG A 242 -0.11 -2.60 6.02
C ARG A 242 -1.35 -3.15 5.33
N GLY A 243 -2.41 -2.31 5.23
CA GLY A 243 -3.52 -2.50 4.29
C GLY A 243 -4.78 -3.18 4.83
N GLY A 244 -4.71 -3.83 6.00
CA GLY A 244 -5.84 -4.64 6.49
C GLY A 244 -6.07 -5.92 5.68
N GLY A 245 -6.88 -6.82 6.17
CA GLY A 245 -7.15 -8.10 5.55
C GLY A 245 -8.62 -8.49 5.57
N TRP A 246 -8.97 -9.58 4.90
CA TRP A 246 -10.33 -10.08 4.74
C TRP A 246 -11.03 -10.49 6.06
N GLN A 247 -10.30 -10.53 7.18
CA GLN A 247 -10.84 -10.82 8.52
C GLN A 247 -10.93 -9.58 9.43
N ASP A 248 -10.56 -8.40 8.93
CA ASP A 248 -10.42 -7.21 9.78
C ASP A 248 -11.74 -6.45 10.00
N TYR A 249 -12.78 -6.80 9.27
CA TYR A 249 -14.11 -6.28 9.52
C TYR A 249 -14.73 -7.00 10.72
N SER A 250 -14.88 -6.31 11.82
CA SER A 250 -15.69 -6.78 12.95
C SER A 250 -16.97 -5.95 13.03
N ALA A 251 -18.12 -6.60 12.82
CA ALA A 251 -19.43 -5.99 13.01
C ALA A 251 -19.67 -5.50 14.45
N ASN A 252 -18.79 -5.86 15.37
CA ASN A 252 -18.87 -5.48 16.79
C ASN A 252 -17.97 -4.29 17.15
N THR A 253 -17.20 -3.73 16.19
CA THR A 253 -16.51 -2.48 16.42
C THR A 253 -17.47 -1.32 16.21
N ILE A 254 -17.72 -0.58 17.29
CA ILE A 254 -18.45 0.69 17.25
C ILE A 254 -17.60 1.62 16.34
N GLY A 255 -18.08 1.89 15.11
CA GLY A 255 -17.32 2.81 14.25
C GLY A 255 -17.34 2.52 12.74
N GLY A 256 -18.01 1.49 12.27
CA GLY A 256 -18.02 1.18 10.81
C GLY A 256 -16.82 0.36 10.34
N PRO A 257 -16.43 0.39 9.04
CA PRO A 257 -15.19 -0.20 8.58
C PRO A 257 -14.10 0.38 9.45
N SER A 258 -13.48 -0.48 10.29
CA SER A 258 -12.73 -0.06 11.46
C SER A 258 -11.73 1.03 11.07
N ASP A 259 -11.55 2.03 11.92
CA ASP A 259 -10.48 3.03 11.84
C ASP A 259 -9.08 2.40 11.65
N ASN A 260 -9.01 1.08 11.67
CA ASN A 260 -7.84 0.25 11.46
C ASN A 260 -7.59 -0.15 9.99
N ASN A 261 -8.45 0.25 9.02
CA ASN A 261 -8.31 -0.12 7.61
C ASN A 261 -8.21 1.11 6.71
N THR A 262 -7.45 2.11 7.15
CA THR A 262 -7.12 3.30 6.37
C THR A 262 -5.74 3.17 5.73
N VAL A 263 -5.43 4.04 4.78
CA VAL A 263 -4.12 4.05 4.11
C VAL A 263 -2.95 4.39 5.04
N ASP A 264 -3.22 5.03 6.17
CA ASP A 264 -2.24 5.43 7.19
C ASP A 264 -2.18 4.46 8.38
N THR A 265 -3.14 3.55 8.53
CA THR A 265 -3.10 2.54 9.59
C THR A 265 -1.83 1.71 9.51
N ARG A 266 -1.11 1.66 10.61
CA ARG A 266 0.08 0.85 10.81
C ARG A 266 -0.27 -0.42 11.57
N ASP A 267 0.38 -1.50 11.19
CA ASP A 267 0.34 -2.76 11.92
C ASP A 267 1.73 -3.39 11.90
N PHE A 268 1.93 -4.41 12.70
CA PHE A 268 3.22 -5.09 12.80
C PHE A 268 3.05 -6.57 13.15
N SER A 269 4.06 -7.35 12.80
CA SER A 269 4.08 -8.76 13.16
C SER A 269 5.49 -9.28 13.34
N ASP A 270 5.61 -10.40 14.07
CA ASP A 270 6.86 -11.14 14.17
C ASP A 270 7.30 -11.59 12.77
N PRO A 271 8.56 -11.33 12.35
CA PRO A 271 9.03 -11.69 11.01
C PRO A 271 8.95 -13.18 10.68
N ASP A 272 8.89 -14.06 11.67
CA ASP A 272 8.73 -15.51 11.50
C ASP A 272 7.26 -15.96 11.44
N LEU A 273 6.31 -15.07 11.78
CA LEU A 273 4.89 -15.43 11.80
C LEU A 273 4.36 -15.67 10.38
N ARG A 274 3.56 -16.73 10.25
CA ARG A 274 2.73 -17.02 9.08
C ARG A 274 1.26 -16.90 9.48
N ALA A 275 0.56 -15.93 8.93
CA ALA A 275 -0.84 -15.68 9.24
C ALA A 275 -1.72 -15.81 8.00
N THR A 276 -2.95 -16.23 8.21
CA THR A 276 -3.95 -16.42 7.14
C THR A 276 -4.37 -15.13 6.45
N THR A 277 -4.02 -14.00 7.04
CA THR A 277 -4.39 -12.66 6.53
C THR A 277 -3.19 -11.85 6.06
N ILE A 278 -1.96 -12.40 6.08
CA ILE A 278 -0.76 -11.66 5.69
C ILE A 278 -0.15 -12.28 4.42
N GLY A 279 -0.10 -11.48 3.38
CA GLY A 279 0.59 -11.69 2.12
C GLY A 279 1.58 -10.56 1.84
N PHE A 280 1.82 -10.21 0.58
CA PHE A 280 2.73 -9.14 0.19
C PHE A 280 2.61 -8.78 -1.29
N ARG A 281 3.15 -7.62 -1.65
CA ARG A 281 3.52 -7.22 -3.01
C ARG A 281 4.96 -6.75 -3.05
N CYS A 282 5.58 -6.68 -4.25
CA CYS A 282 6.96 -6.24 -4.38
C CYS A 282 7.07 -4.84 -5.00
N ALA A 283 8.22 -4.19 -4.75
CA ALA A 283 8.64 -2.92 -5.35
C ALA A 283 10.00 -3.06 -6.07
N LYS A 284 10.34 -2.08 -6.90
CA LYS A 284 11.62 -2.03 -7.61
C LYS A 284 12.14 -0.61 -7.73
#